data_032dd4e51b97f75f7f87269aa5a8fbaf
#
_entry.id   032dd4e51b97f75f7f87269aa5a8fbaf
#
_cell.length_a   1.000
_cell.length_b   1.000
_cell.length_c   1.000
_cell.angle_alpha   90.00
_cell.angle_beta   90.00
_cell.angle_gamma   90.00
#
_symmetry.space_group_name_H-M   'P 1'
#
loop_
_entity.id
_entity.type
_entity.pdbx_description
1 polymer ?
#
loop_
_entity_poly.entity_id
_entity_poly.type
_entity_poly.pdbx_seq_one_letter_code
_entity_poly.pdbx_strand_id
1 'polypeptide(L)'
;MPAEQLVAALDCGTSSTKAIALNSAGKVVAESSAPLALYTPRPGWVEHDPHEVLKSATVALDELLEQVSSESVVVLGVSNQRESLVLWDRESGEPLSPLLSWQDRRTRSIARTLL
;
A
#
# COMPACT_ATOMS: atom_id res chain seq x y z
N MET A 1 -35.70 -4.20 0.11
CA MET A 1 -34.60 -3.88 -0.83
C MET A 1 -33.31 -4.43 -0.28
N PRO A 2 -32.57 -5.22 -1.02
CA PRO A 2 -31.23 -5.62 -0.59
C PRO A 2 -30.35 -4.37 -0.44
N ALA A 3 -29.50 -4.37 0.59
CA ALA A 3 -28.52 -3.31 0.76
C ALA A 3 -27.57 -3.29 -0.46
N GLU A 4 -27.14 -2.11 -0.85
CA GLU A 4 -26.18 -1.95 -1.93
C GLU A 4 -24.86 -2.68 -1.55
N GLN A 5 -24.37 -3.53 -2.45
CA GLN A 5 -23.09 -4.21 -2.28
C GLN A 5 -21.99 -3.41 -2.94
N LEU A 6 -20.93 -3.18 -2.18
CA LEU A 6 -19.77 -2.42 -2.62
C LEU A 6 -18.53 -3.32 -2.69
N VAL A 7 -17.65 -3.01 -3.63
CA VAL A 7 -16.32 -3.56 -3.74
C VAL A 7 -15.33 -2.45 -3.35
N ALA A 8 -14.47 -2.71 -2.39
CA ALA A 8 -13.39 -1.80 -2.04
C ALA A 8 -12.08 -2.22 -2.73
N ALA A 9 -11.27 -1.26 -3.11
CA ALA A 9 -9.93 -1.48 -3.62
C ALA A 9 -8.94 -0.57 -2.89
N LEU A 10 -7.80 -1.16 -2.51
CA LEU A 10 -6.70 -0.48 -1.85
C LEU A 10 -5.48 -0.55 -2.76
N ASP A 11 -4.91 0.61 -3.12
CA ASP A 11 -3.70 0.71 -3.93
C ASP A 11 -2.57 1.29 -3.09
N CYS A 12 -1.66 0.43 -2.66
CA CYS A 12 -0.48 0.80 -1.87
C CYS A 12 0.65 1.23 -2.81
N GLY A 13 0.61 2.50 -3.22
CA GLY A 13 1.57 3.09 -4.16
C GLY A 13 2.90 3.49 -3.53
N THR A 14 3.69 4.23 -4.28
CA THR A 14 5.03 4.71 -3.86
C THR A 14 4.95 6.00 -3.05
N SER A 15 4.06 6.92 -3.41
CA SER A 15 3.92 8.24 -2.75
C SER A 15 2.68 8.38 -1.90
N SER A 16 1.73 7.50 -2.08
CA SER A 16 0.47 7.49 -1.32
C SER A 16 -0.20 6.12 -1.40
N THR A 17 -1.07 5.86 -0.43
CA THR A 17 -2.03 4.77 -0.51
C THR A 17 -3.40 5.36 -0.83
N LYS A 18 -4.10 4.78 -1.79
CA LYS A 18 -5.43 5.19 -2.21
C LYS A 18 -6.43 4.07 -1.97
N ALA A 19 -7.63 4.43 -1.60
CA ALA A 19 -8.74 3.50 -1.45
C ALA A 19 -9.98 4.03 -2.18
N ILE A 20 -10.70 3.16 -2.82
CA ILE A 20 -11.98 3.47 -3.49
C ILE A 20 -13.03 2.42 -3.14
N ALA A 21 -14.29 2.83 -3.19
CA ALA A 21 -15.42 1.92 -3.15
C ALA A 21 -16.24 2.07 -4.43
N LEU A 22 -16.58 0.94 -5.04
CA LEU A 22 -17.35 0.84 -6.27
C LEU A 22 -18.68 0.17 -6.00
N ASN A 23 -19.74 0.66 -6.61
CA ASN A 23 -21.03 -0.01 -6.59
C ASN A 23 -21.15 -1.05 -7.73
N SER A 24 -22.27 -1.75 -7.79
CA SER A 24 -22.53 -2.77 -8.81
C SER A 24 -22.56 -2.24 -10.25
N ALA A 25 -22.77 -0.94 -10.43
CA ALA A 25 -22.71 -0.27 -11.74
C ALA A 25 -21.28 0.14 -12.13
N GLY A 26 -20.26 -0.15 -11.28
CA GLY A 26 -18.87 0.25 -11.51
C GLY A 26 -18.59 1.72 -11.24
N LYS A 27 -19.50 2.41 -10.55
CA LYS A 27 -19.33 3.81 -10.17
C LYS A 27 -18.57 3.91 -8.84
N VAL A 28 -17.57 4.81 -8.80
CA VAL A 28 -16.90 5.18 -7.55
C VAL A 28 -17.87 5.96 -6.68
N VAL A 29 -18.18 5.44 -5.50
CA VAL A 29 -19.10 6.05 -4.53
C VAL A 29 -18.37 6.66 -3.33
N ALA A 30 -17.15 6.28 -3.10
CA ALA A 30 -16.28 6.86 -2.06
C ALA A 30 -14.81 6.68 -2.44
N GLU A 31 -13.98 7.59 -1.96
CA GLU A 31 -12.52 7.54 -2.14
C GLU A 31 -11.79 8.18 -0.97
N SER A 32 -10.58 7.73 -0.72
CA SER A 32 -9.68 8.27 0.27
C SER A 32 -8.23 8.13 -0.19
N SER A 33 -7.34 8.87 0.45
CA SER A 33 -5.91 8.79 0.17
C SER A 33 -5.12 9.17 1.42
N ALA A 34 -4.05 8.45 1.69
CA ALA A 34 -3.10 8.76 2.74
C ALA A 34 -1.68 8.89 2.15
N PRO A 35 -0.91 9.91 2.56
CA PRO A 35 0.45 10.09 2.08
C PRO A 35 1.37 8.98 2.59
N LEU A 36 2.42 8.69 1.84
CA LEU A 36 3.48 7.77 2.22
C LEU A 36 4.84 8.46 2.03
N ALA A 37 5.61 8.56 3.09
CA ALA A 37 6.94 9.14 3.04
C ALA A 37 7.94 8.21 2.32
N LEU A 38 8.84 8.82 1.58
CA LEU A 38 9.94 8.17 0.89
C LEU A 38 11.26 8.73 1.43
N TYR A 39 12.19 7.85 1.79
CA TYR A 39 13.47 8.23 2.37
C TYR A 39 14.62 7.91 1.42
N THR A 40 15.57 8.84 1.33
CA THR A 40 16.79 8.70 0.53
C THR A 40 18.01 8.92 1.42
N PRO A 41 18.33 7.99 2.33
CA PRO A 41 19.35 8.19 3.36
C PRO A 41 20.78 8.31 2.80
N ARG A 42 21.01 7.77 1.59
CA ARG A 42 22.29 7.85 0.87
C ARG A 42 22.04 7.97 -0.62
N PRO A 43 22.99 8.44 -1.44
CA PRO A 43 22.83 8.46 -2.90
C PRO A 43 22.49 7.07 -3.46
N GLY A 44 21.41 6.99 -4.24
CA GLY A 44 20.91 5.74 -4.83
C GLY A 44 20.09 4.86 -3.89
N TRP A 45 19.99 5.20 -2.62
CA TRP A 45 19.16 4.50 -1.64
C TRP A 45 17.77 5.12 -1.62
N VAL A 46 16.75 4.28 -1.79
CA VAL A 46 15.35 4.72 -1.76
C VAL A 46 14.56 3.70 -0.94
N GLU A 47 13.98 4.14 0.16
CA GLU A 47 13.31 3.23 1.09
C GLU A 47 12.08 3.85 1.75
N HIS A 48 11.20 2.99 2.23
CA HIS A 48 10.09 3.34 3.11
C HIS A 48 10.28 2.70 4.49
N ASP A 49 9.68 3.31 5.50
CA ASP A 49 9.46 2.66 6.78
C ASP A 49 8.27 1.70 6.64
N PRO A 50 8.44 0.38 6.89
CA PRO A 50 7.34 -0.59 6.79
C PRO A 50 6.15 -0.27 7.70
N HIS A 51 6.37 0.33 8.87
CA HIS A 51 5.30 0.75 9.76
C HIS A 51 4.49 1.90 9.17
N GLU A 52 5.13 2.83 8.48
CA GLU A 52 4.45 3.92 7.78
C GLU A 52 3.65 3.42 6.58
N VAL A 53 4.15 2.39 5.87
CA VAL A 53 3.40 1.73 4.80
C VAL A 53 2.09 1.14 5.33
N LEU A 54 2.17 0.38 6.42
CA LEU A 54 0.99 -0.19 7.05
C LEU A 54 0.04 0.90 7.56
N LYS A 55 0.57 1.93 8.20
CA LYS A 55 -0.23 3.06 8.69
C LYS A 55 -0.95 3.79 7.55
N SER A 56 -0.26 4.06 6.44
CA SER A 56 -0.85 4.69 5.26
C SER A 56 -2.01 3.86 4.71
N ALA A 57 -1.85 2.54 4.65
CA ALA A 57 -2.90 1.62 4.20
C ALA A 57 -4.10 1.61 5.14
N THR A 58 -3.87 1.53 6.46
CA THR A 58 -4.96 1.51 7.44
C THR A 58 -5.70 2.84 7.49
N VAL A 59 -5.00 3.97 7.43
CA VAL A 59 -5.63 5.31 7.39
C VAL A 59 -6.51 5.46 6.14
N ALA A 60 -6.00 5.10 4.96
CA ALA A 60 -6.78 5.20 3.73
C ALA A 60 -8.04 4.32 3.79
N LEU A 61 -7.91 3.10 4.32
CA LEU A 61 -9.04 2.18 4.45
C LEU A 61 -10.07 2.68 5.48
N ASP A 62 -9.62 3.13 6.64
CA ASP A 62 -10.50 3.66 7.69
C ASP A 62 -11.30 4.87 7.19
N GLU A 63 -10.64 5.82 6.54
CA GLU A 63 -11.31 6.99 5.96
C GLU A 63 -12.31 6.61 4.86
N LEU A 64 -12.03 5.56 4.07
CA LEU A 64 -12.98 5.03 3.11
C LEU A 64 -14.21 4.48 3.82
N LEU A 65 -14.01 3.67 4.86
CA LEU A 65 -15.09 3.02 5.60
C LEU A 65 -15.92 3.99 6.45
N GLU A 66 -15.43 5.19 6.71
CA GLU A 66 -16.22 6.27 7.31
C GLU A 66 -17.25 6.86 6.32
N GLN A 67 -16.97 6.76 5.01
CA GLN A 67 -17.83 7.32 3.96
C GLN A 67 -18.94 6.35 3.52
N VAL A 68 -18.77 5.05 3.79
CA VAL A 68 -19.72 4.00 3.41
C VAL A 68 -19.98 3.08 4.59
N SER A 69 -21.09 2.33 4.54
CA SER A 69 -21.31 1.28 5.54
C SER A 69 -20.31 0.14 5.33
N SER A 70 -19.54 -0.20 6.35
CA SER A 70 -18.59 -1.32 6.29
C SER A 70 -19.27 -2.66 5.98
N GLU A 71 -20.53 -2.81 6.41
CA GLU A 71 -21.35 -4.00 6.13
C GLU A 71 -21.72 -4.12 4.64
N SER A 72 -21.68 -3.03 3.90
CA SER A 72 -21.93 -3.02 2.45
C SER A 72 -20.73 -3.50 1.65
N VAL A 73 -19.53 -3.48 2.21
CA VAL A 73 -18.31 -3.90 1.51
C VAL A 73 -18.20 -5.41 1.57
N VAL A 74 -18.37 -6.05 0.44
CA VAL A 74 -18.39 -7.53 0.32
C VAL A 74 -17.03 -8.13 -0.02
N VAL A 75 -16.11 -7.32 -0.57
CA VAL A 75 -14.76 -7.75 -0.93
C VAL A 75 -13.81 -6.56 -0.95
N LEU A 76 -12.56 -6.81 -0.60
CA LEU A 76 -11.45 -5.87 -0.69
C LEU A 76 -10.38 -6.45 -1.62
N GLY A 77 -10.11 -5.74 -2.72
CA GLY A 77 -8.95 -5.99 -3.57
C GLY A 77 -7.76 -5.15 -3.11
N VAL A 78 -6.58 -5.71 -3.16
CA VAL A 78 -5.34 -5.02 -2.79
C VAL A 78 -4.36 -5.05 -3.94
N SER A 79 -3.85 -3.89 -4.31
CA SER A 79 -2.74 -3.70 -5.24
C SER A 79 -1.60 -2.99 -4.51
N ASN A 80 -0.38 -3.25 -4.91
CA ASN A 80 0.79 -2.65 -4.28
C ASN A 80 1.89 -2.36 -5.29
N GLN A 81 2.86 -1.53 -4.89
CA GLN A 81 4.06 -1.30 -5.69
C GLN A 81 4.82 -2.63 -5.91
N ARG A 82 5.23 -2.87 -7.14
CA ARG A 82 5.97 -4.07 -7.55
C ARG A 82 7.46 -3.90 -7.31
N GLU A 83 8.17 -5.03 -7.16
CA GLU A 83 9.64 -5.10 -7.09
C GLU A 83 10.26 -4.42 -5.87
N SER A 84 9.45 -4.02 -4.91
CA SER A 84 9.90 -3.57 -3.61
C SER A 84 10.08 -4.76 -2.67
N LEU A 85 11.03 -4.65 -1.74
CA LEU A 85 11.45 -5.75 -0.87
C LEU A 85 11.47 -5.33 0.58
N VAL A 86 10.93 -6.17 1.44
CA VAL A 86 11.04 -6.03 2.89
C VAL A 86 11.29 -7.40 3.52
N LEU A 87 12.10 -7.43 4.58
CA LEU A 87 12.28 -8.60 5.41
C LEU A 87 11.53 -8.41 6.72
N TRP A 88 10.83 -9.44 7.17
CA TRP A 88 10.13 -9.41 8.44
C TRP A 88 10.36 -10.71 9.22
N ASP A 89 10.19 -10.61 10.52
CA ASP A 89 10.14 -11.78 11.40
C ASP A 89 8.80 -12.51 11.21
N ARG A 90 8.88 -13.80 10.90
CA ARG A 90 7.69 -14.59 10.58
C ARG A 90 6.76 -14.79 11.78
N GLU A 91 7.31 -14.86 12.97
CA GLU A 91 6.53 -15.14 14.19
C GLU A 91 5.90 -13.86 14.74
N SER A 92 6.68 -12.78 14.84
CA SER A 92 6.21 -11.52 15.41
C SER A 92 5.53 -10.60 14.38
N GLY A 93 5.84 -10.76 13.09
CA GLY A 93 5.42 -9.83 12.03
C GLY A 93 6.21 -8.53 12.01
N GLU A 94 7.21 -8.37 12.87
CA GLU A 94 8.03 -7.14 12.93
C GLU A 94 8.98 -7.06 11.73
N PRO A 95 9.14 -5.86 11.13
CA PRO A 95 10.09 -5.69 10.06
C PRO A 95 11.52 -5.78 10.58
N LEU A 96 12.37 -6.49 9.84
CA LEU A 96 13.80 -6.66 10.11
C LEU A 96 14.67 -5.70 9.29
N SER A 97 14.06 -4.99 8.34
CA SER A 97 14.74 -4.05 7.46
C SER A 97 13.78 -2.93 7.03
N PRO A 98 14.30 -1.78 6.55
CA PRO A 98 13.48 -0.87 5.77
C PRO A 98 12.87 -1.60 4.56
N LEU A 99 11.77 -1.10 4.02
CA LEU A 99 11.25 -1.54 2.73
C LEU A 99 12.09 -0.89 1.64
N LEU A 100 12.84 -1.70 0.88
CA LEU A 100 13.61 -1.20 -0.25
C LEU A 100 12.66 -0.97 -1.42
N SER A 101 12.54 0.30 -1.83
CA SER A 101 11.71 0.68 -2.96
C SER A 101 12.27 0.11 -4.27
N TRP A 102 11.41 -0.16 -5.24
CA TRP A 102 11.79 -0.52 -6.61
C TRP A 102 12.73 0.51 -7.28
N GLN A 103 12.76 1.75 -6.76
CA GLN A 103 13.65 2.82 -7.23
C GLN A 103 15.06 2.74 -6.62
N ASP A 104 15.27 1.91 -5.59
CA ASP A 104 16.54 1.75 -4.91
C ASP A 104 17.60 1.16 -5.84
N ARG A 105 18.81 1.68 -5.78
CA ARG A 105 19.95 1.28 -6.62
C ARG A 105 21.18 0.85 -5.85
N ARG A 106 21.04 0.59 -4.53
CA ARG A 106 22.20 0.22 -3.69
C ARG A 106 22.91 -1.05 -4.13
N THR A 107 22.21 -1.97 -4.80
CA THR A 107 22.75 -3.25 -5.26
C THR A 107 23.25 -3.23 -6.72
N ARG A 108 23.25 -2.06 -7.36
CA ARG A 108 23.60 -1.93 -8.77
C ARG A 108 24.99 -2.49 -9.12
N SER A 109 25.98 -2.26 -8.25
CA SER A 109 27.33 -2.79 -8.45
C SER A 109 27.38 -4.31 -8.35
N ILE A 110 26.62 -4.89 -7.41
CA ILE A 110 26.51 -6.35 -7.24
C ILE A 110 25.81 -6.96 -8.44
N ALA A 111 24.70 -6.38 -8.87
CA ALA A 111 23.95 -6.86 -10.04
C ALA A 111 24.81 -6.92 -11.31
N ARG A 112 25.69 -5.92 -11.50
CA ARG A 112 26.62 -5.90 -12.63
C ARG A 112 27.64 -7.03 -12.63
N THR A 113 28.00 -7.55 -11.46
CA THR A 113 28.96 -8.67 -11.34
C THR A 113 28.31 -10.04 -11.59
N LEU A 114 26.97 -10.11 -11.57
CA LEU A 114 26.21 -11.33 -11.79
C LEU A 114 25.78 -11.52 -13.26
N LEU A 115 25.96 -10.50 -14.08
CA LEU A 115 25.65 -10.52 -15.52
C LEU A 115 26.92 -10.78 -16.33
#